data_ec9e22f768b21c891792368f70e9d10b
#
_entry.id   ec9e22f768b21c891792368f70e9d10b
#
_cell.length_a   1.000
_cell.length_b   1.000
_cell.length_c   1.000
_cell.angle_alpha   90.00
_cell.angle_beta   90.00
_cell.angle_gamma   90.00
#
_symmetry.space_group_name_H-M   'P 1'
#
loop_
_entity.id
_entity.type
_entity.pdbx_description
1 polymer ?
#
loop_
_entity_poly.entity_id
_entity_poly.type
_entity_poly.pdbx_seq_one_letter_code
_entity_poly.pdbx_strand_id
1 'polypeptide(L)'
;MAYKIGFAGTDGRTLLSALVTSTAKSEKYENNFEGVVIRGTPAMPRFAKMMGWPIDFLQTANNSVEAYSAAIIEALKSSMIDYSMIMPEDLLYKGLVDEVQKAGFGDRVAGLTRTGSFIEGDKIACKRLCEKYSIPVADEWHAVDARDYRMVRDLCLRILDRYGGIVIKYPYSAAGKGSRIILDAWEIKEVFDTLINDYKDDYRGMFGNKSIWPLLIESRMSGIEISFTILVDKNGNFQILPTAMDYPERFEGPASKNNPITGGMGSISPHPMETDDLIQMVATDIAQPLVSAMKKENILRPCVLYPGCIISFVGEMRPKRIRVCEINIRPGEPEFQPIGRRLRNLGPMVKAMFEGKLNEVKPEVRTDQVSMCIALTTGPGGPDGQKGYPWSCTKGEPVDIDFSYFKKKNIQIIPSAMTYSEDDVVLKSDGSRVAFLNANATVKPEGKRAEVAERLRQKLYAAFREGKIRVIPRENPKSNRLAIRKDIGSHYLLSEQLFLDEKEPVMDIAETLQEGVGRKA
;
A
#
# COMPACT_ATOMS: atom_id res chain seq x y z
N MET A 1 2.96 -14.61 -30.13
CA MET A 1 2.32 -15.12 -28.88
C MET A 1 2.29 -13.96 -27.88
N ALA A 2 1.32 -13.95 -26.97
CA ALA A 2 1.26 -12.96 -25.91
C ALA A 2 2.30 -13.28 -24.83
N TYR A 3 2.91 -12.24 -24.24
CA TYR A 3 3.71 -12.38 -23.03
C TYR A 3 2.79 -12.57 -21.83
N LYS A 4 3.01 -13.64 -21.05
CA LYS A 4 2.20 -13.98 -19.89
C LYS A 4 2.95 -13.66 -18.60
N ILE A 5 2.37 -12.79 -17.78
CA ILE A 5 2.96 -12.34 -16.52
C ILE A 5 2.13 -12.86 -15.35
N GLY A 6 2.75 -13.71 -14.52
CA GLY A 6 2.18 -14.23 -13.30
C GLY A 6 2.31 -13.22 -12.16
N PHE A 7 1.23 -12.98 -11.43
CA PHE A 7 1.20 -12.16 -10.20
C PHE A 7 0.82 -13.08 -9.04
N ALA A 8 1.76 -13.33 -8.14
CA ALA A 8 1.58 -14.25 -7.03
C ALA A 8 1.11 -13.51 -5.78
N GLY A 9 -0.02 -13.94 -5.20
CA GLY A 9 -0.58 -13.35 -3.98
C GLY A 9 -2.10 -13.53 -3.87
N THR A 10 -2.66 -13.06 -2.76
CA THR A 10 -4.09 -13.14 -2.46
C THR A 10 -4.74 -11.77 -2.20
N ASP A 11 -4.00 -10.69 -2.37
CA ASP A 11 -4.48 -9.32 -2.17
C ASP A 11 -5.10 -8.71 -3.43
N GLY A 12 -5.79 -7.58 -3.27
CA GLY A 12 -6.49 -6.90 -4.36
C GLY A 12 -5.55 -6.36 -5.43
N ARG A 13 -4.34 -5.93 -5.03
CA ARG A 13 -3.30 -5.45 -5.98
C ARG A 13 -2.80 -6.57 -6.91
N THR A 14 -2.77 -7.83 -6.44
CA THR A 14 -2.44 -9.00 -7.27
C THR A 14 -3.43 -9.13 -8.43
N LEU A 15 -4.72 -9.15 -8.13
CA LEU A 15 -5.76 -9.24 -9.15
C LEU A 15 -5.76 -8.03 -10.09
N LEU A 16 -5.61 -6.82 -9.53
CA LEU A 16 -5.57 -5.60 -10.33
C LEU A 16 -4.37 -5.56 -11.27
N SER A 17 -3.19 -5.99 -10.82
CA SER A 17 -1.99 -6.05 -11.66
C SER A 17 -2.21 -6.96 -12.88
N ALA A 18 -2.80 -8.14 -12.67
CA ALA A 18 -3.16 -9.03 -13.77
C ALA A 18 -4.20 -8.38 -14.71
N LEU A 19 -5.21 -7.73 -14.15
CA LEU A 19 -6.25 -7.05 -14.92
C LEU A 19 -5.69 -5.90 -15.77
N VAL A 20 -4.86 -5.04 -15.17
CA VAL A 20 -4.23 -3.92 -15.91
C VAL A 20 -3.31 -4.44 -17.01
N THR A 21 -2.53 -5.48 -16.72
CA THR A 21 -1.64 -6.12 -17.72
C THR A 21 -2.43 -6.64 -18.92
N SER A 22 -3.58 -7.28 -18.70
CA SER A 22 -4.41 -7.86 -19.77
C SER A 22 -5.27 -6.84 -20.52
N THR A 23 -5.65 -5.72 -19.89
CA THR A 23 -6.69 -4.84 -20.43
C THR A 23 -6.21 -3.44 -20.80
N ALA A 24 -5.13 -2.96 -20.19
CA ALA A 24 -4.58 -1.64 -20.52
C ALA A 24 -4.00 -1.65 -21.93
N LYS A 25 -4.22 -0.56 -22.67
CA LYS A 25 -3.72 -0.40 -24.04
C LYS A 25 -2.77 0.79 -24.08
N SER A 26 -1.51 0.49 -24.37
CA SER A 26 -0.48 1.47 -24.65
C SER A 26 -0.68 2.08 -26.05
N GLU A 27 -0.34 3.34 -26.20
CA GLU A 27 -0.26 4.03 -27.48
C GLU A 27 1.16 3.95 -28.08
N LYS A 28 2.17 3.65 -27.24
CA LYS A 28 3.59 3.70 -27.58
C LYS A 28 4.29 2.36 -27.61
N TYR A 29 3.77 1.38 -26.88
CA TYR A 29 4.43 0.09 -26.67
C TYR A 29 3.52 -1.06 -27.12
N GLU A 30 4.13 -2.24 -27.31
CA GLU A 30 3.42 -3.46 -27.64
C GLU A 30 2.29 -3.74 -26.62
N ASN A 31 1.16 -4.23 -27.11
CA ASN A 31 -0.05 -4.49 -26.30
C ASN A 31 -0.37 -5.99 -26.17
N ASN A 32 0.62 -6.83 -26.37
CA ASN A 32 0.42 -8.28 -26.38
C ASN A 32 0.83 -8.90 -25.04
N PHE A 33 0.08 -8.57 -23.98
CA PHE A 33 0.32 -9.04 -22.62
C PHE A 33 -0.93 -9.66 -22.02
N GLU A 34 -0.75 -10.74 -21.27
CA GLU A 34 -1.78 -11.41 -20.47
C GLU A 34 -1.32 -11.51 -19.01
N GLY A 35 -2.16 -11.09 -18.09
CA GLY A 35 -1.93 -11.20 -16.65
C GLY A 35 -2.54 -12.50 -16.13
N VAL A 36 -1.79 -13.23 -15.34
CA VAL A 36 -2.19 -14.47 -14.69
C VAL A 36 -2.11 -14.29 -13.18
N VAL A 37 -3.16 -14.60 -12.44
CA VAL A 37 -3.12 -14.61 -10.97
C VAL A 37 -2.64 -15.98 -10.50
N ILE A 38 -1.55 -16.00 -9.72
CA ILE A 38 -1.07 -17.21 -9.07
C ILE A 38 -1.61 -17.24 -7.64
N ARG A 39 -2.49 -18.17 -7.39
CA ARG A 39 -3.31 -18.37 -6.22
C ARG A 39 -4.57 -17.50 -6.24
N GLY A 40 -4.50 -16.22 -5.85
CA GLY A 40 -5.69 -15.42 -5.56
C GLY A 40 -6.49 -15.93 -4.35
N THR A 41 -7.54 -15.21 -3.98
CA THR A 41 -8.56 -15.73 -3.06
C THR A 41 -9.56 -16.59 -3.84
N PRO A 42 -10.28 -17.54 -3.19
CA PRO A 42 -11.31 -18.34 -3.86
C PRO A 42 -12.42 -17.49 -4.55
N ALA A 43 -12.64 -16.26 -4.11
CA ALA A 43 -13.59 -15.34 -4.71
C ALA A 43 -13.10 -14.73 -6.04
N MET A 44 -11.80 -14.55 -6.24
CA MET A 44 -11.25 -13.81 -7.40
C MET A 44 -11.62 -14.42 -8.77
N PRO A 45 -11.55 -15.74 -9.02
CA PRO A 45 -11.98 -16.33 -10.30
C PRO A 45 -13.45 -16.05 -10.61
N ARG A 46 -14.30 -16.10 -9.58
CA ARG A 46 -15.72 -15.77 -9.73
C ARG A 46 -15.93 -14.31 -10.10
N PHE A 47 -15.21 -13.40 -9.45
CA PHE A 47 -15.26 -11.97 -9.79
C PHE A 47 -14.82 -11.72 -11.23
N ALA A 48 -13.71 -12.31 -11.66
CA ALA A 48 -13.21 -12.17 -13.02
C ALA A 48 -14.27 -12.65 -14.03
N LYS A 49 -14.88 -13.82 -13.80
CA LYS A 49 -15.97 -14.35 -14.62
C LYS A 49 -17.19 -13.41 -14.62
N MET A 50 -17.67 -13.00 -13.46
CA MET A 50 -18.85 -12.13 -13.32
C MET A 50 -18.63 -10.76 -13.93
N MET A 51 -17.42 -10.20 -13.83
CA MET A 51 -17.05 -8.91 -14.41
C MET A 51 -16.67 -9.00 -15.89
N GLY A 52 -16.40 -10.20 -16.42
CA GLY A 52 -15.92 -10.41 -17.80
C GLY A 52 -14.47 -9.98 -17.98
N TRP A 53 -13.63 -10.16 -16.98
CA TRP A 53 -12.20 -9.83 -17.03
C TRP A 53 -11.38 -10.95 -17.68
N PRO A 54 -10.50 -10.64 -18.65
CA PRO A 54 -9.66 -11.63 -19.33
C PRO A 54 -8.42 -11.96 -18.47
N ILE A 55 -8.62 -12.70 -17.40
CA ILE A 55 -7.56 -13.07 -16.44
C ILE A 55 -7.61 -14.58 -16.22
N ASP A 56 -6.47 -15.22 -16.34
CA ASP A 56 -6.26 -16.61 -16.00
C ASP A 56 -5.81 -16.78 -14.54
N PHE A 57 -6.07 -17.96 -13.98
CA PHE A 57 -5.74 -18.30 -12.60
C PHE A 57 -4.96 -19.62 -12.54
N LEU A 58 -3.80 -19.59 -11.90
CA LEU A 58 -3.03 -20.77 -11.52
C LEU A 58 -3.27 -21.09 -10.05
N GLN A 59 -3.78 -22.27 -9.76
CA GLN A 59 -4.03 -22.68 -8.38
C GLN A 59 -2.77 -23.17 -7.70
N THR A 60 -2.67 -22.95 -6.39
CA THR A 60 -1.65 -23.56 -5.53
C THR A 60 -2.33 -24.46 -4.51
N ALA A 61 -1.64 -25.46 -4.00
CA ALA A 61 -2.21 -26.38 -3.01
C ALA A 61 -2.63 -25.66 -1.71
N ASN A 62 -1.85 -24.66 -1.28
CA ASN A 62 -2.10 -23.85 -0.10
C ASN A 62 -1.34 -22.51 -0.18
N ASN A 63 -1.26 -21.75 0.91
CA ASN A 63 -0.55 -20.47 0.99
C ASN A 63 0.92 -20.59 1.44
N SER A 64 1.52 -21.80 1.40
CA SER A 64 2.92 -21.96 1.77
C SER A 64 3.87 -21.53 0.63
N VAL A 65 5.09 -21.21 0.99
CA VAL A 65 6.16 -20.89 0.02
C VAL A 65 6.41 -22.05 -0.94
N GLU A 66 6.38 -23.26 -0.41
CA GLU A 66 6.59 -24.50 -1.19
C GLU A 66 5.50 -24.67 -2.27
N ALA A 67 4.23 -24.40 -1.91
CA ALA A 67 3.12 -24.50 -2.86
C ALA A 67 3.19 -23.40 -3.94
N TYR A 68 3.53 -22.16 -3.56
CA TYR A 68 3.74 -21.08 -4.52
C TYR A 68 4.95 -21.34 -5.43
N SER A 69 6.10 -21.74 -4.86
CA SER A 69 7.29 -21.99 -5.65
C SER A 69 7.08 -23.12 -6.64
N ALA A 70 6.44 -24.22 -6.23
CA ALA A 70 6.10 -25.33 -7.11
C ALA A 70 5.23 -24.88 -8.29
N ALA A 71 4.18 -24.12 -8.03
CA ALA A 71 3.27 -23.62 -9.07
C ALA A 71 4.00 -22.65 -10.04
N ILE A 72 4.81 -21.72 -9.53
CA ILE A 72 5.58 -20.79 -10.35
C ILE A 72 6.60 -21.53 -11.21
N ILE A 73 7.39 -22.44 -10.63
CA ILE A 73 8.40 -23.22 -11.33
C ILE A 73 7.77 -24.05 -12.46
N GLU A 74 6.66 -24.74 -12.18
CA GLU A 74 5.95 -25.52 -13.18
C GLU A 74 5.40 -24.65 -14.31
N ALA A 75 4.79 -23.50 -13.97
CA ALA A 75 4.27 -22.56 -14.96
C ALA A 75 5.37 -21.95 -15.84
N LEU A 76 6.55 -21.67 -15.27
CA LEU A 76 7.72 -21.20 -16.00
C LEU A 76 8.32 -22.28 -16.92
N LYS A 77 8.38 -23.54 -16.45
CA LYS A 77 8.86 -24.69 -17.24
C LYS A 77 7.97 -25.00 -18.43
N SER A 78 6.66 -24.99 -18.21
CA SER A 78 5.65 -25.28 -19.25
C SER A 78 5.33 -24.10 -20.16
N SER A 79 5.98 -22.95 -19.96
CA SER A 79 5.71 -21.70 -20.67
C SER A 79 4.26 -21.20 -20.52
N MET A 80 3.59 -21.56 -19.43
CA MET A 80 2.29 -20.99 -19.06
C MET A 80 2.43 -19.54 -18.61
N ILE A 81 3.59 -19.14 -18.09
CA ILE A 81 3.98 -17.76 -17.83
C ILE A 81 5.42 -17.53 -18.30
N ASP A 82 5.73 -16.30 -18.71
CA ASP A 82 7.09 -15.89 -19.07
C ASP A 82 7.85 -15.36 -17.85
N TYR A 83 7.14 -14.60 -17.00
CA TYR A 83 7.67 -13.94 -15.81
C TYR A 83 6.71 -14.06 -14.64
N SER A 84 7.21 -13.92 -13.41
CA SER A 84 6.40 -13.86 -12.21
C SER A 84 6.80 -12.70 -11.31
N MET A 85 5.80 -11.97 -10.77
CA MET A 85 5.97 -10.94 -9.74
C MET A 85 5.37 -11.42 -8.41
N ILE A 86 6.12 -11.26 -7.33
CA ILE A 86 5.64 -11.58 -5.98
C ILE A 86 5.05 -10.30 -5.38
N MET A 87 3.77 -10.35 -5.01
CA MET A 87 3.04 -9.16 -4.60
C MET A 87 3.03 -8.94 -3.08
N PRO A 88 2.83 -9.97 -2.21
CA PRO A 88 2.85 -9.79 -0.76
C PRO A 88 4.25 -9.96 -0.17
N GLU A 89 4.56 -9.15 0.81
CA GLU A 89 5.84 -9.12 1.53
C GLU A 89 6.15 -10.40 2.31
N ASP A 90 5.14 -11.06 2.87
CA ASP A 90 5.31 -12.27 3.68
C ASP A 90 5.91 -13.43 2.89
N LEU A 91 5.60 -13.56 1.60
CA LEU A 91 6.20 -14.55 0.71
C LEU A 91 7.68 -14.23 0.41
N LEU A 92 8.03 -12.94 0.34
CA LEU A 92 9.42 -12.49 0.17
C LEU A 92 10.26 -12.81 1.41
N TYR A 93 9.76 -12.47 2.60
CA TYR A 93 10.45 -12.78 3.87
C TYR A 93 10.67 -14.28 4.08
N LYS A 94 9.71 -15.09 3.66
CA LYS A 94 9.79 -16.54 3.74
C LYS A 94 10.69 -17.18 2.69
N GLY A 95 11.18 -16.38 1.71
CA GLY A 95 12.17 -16.80 0.71
C GLY A 95 11.57 -17.46 -0.53
N LEU A 96 10.38 -17.06 -0.96
CA LEU A 96 9.79 -17.58 -2.21
C LEU A 96 10.71 -17.35 -3.42
N VAL A 97 11.32 -16.17 -3.52
CA VAL A 97 12.26 -15.85 -4.60
C VAL A 97 13.48 -16.74 -4.55
N ASP A 98 13.99 -17.05 -3.34
CA ASP A 98 15.14 -17.94 -3.14
C ASP A 98 14.85 -19.35 -3.66
N GLU A 99 13.67 -19.90 -3.40
CA GLU A 99 13.27 -21.24 -3.88
C GLU A 99 13.14 -21.28 -5.41
N VAL A 100 12.53 -20.26 -6.04
CA VAL A 100 12.43 -20.15 -7.50
C VAL A 100 13.83 -19.99 -8.13
N GLN A 101 14.71 -19.23 -7.48
CA GLN A 101 16.11 -19.06 -7.92
C GLN A 101 16.92 -20.37 -7.84
N LYS A 102 16.79 -21.14 -6.76
CA LYS A 102 17.43 -22.47 -6.62
C LYS A 102 17.01 -23.44 -7.74
N ALA A 103 15.80 -23.30 -8.23
CA ALA A 103 15.29 -24.08 -9.36
C ALA A 103 15.79 -23.61 -10.75
N GLY A 104 16.62 -22.55 -10.81
CA GLY A 104 17.20 -22.01 -12.04
C GLY A 104 16.36 -20.93 -12.73
N PHE A 105 15.29 -20.43 -12.11
CA PHE A 105 14.39 -19.41 -12.68
C PHE A 105 14.52 -18.03 -12.03
N GLY A 106 15.64 -17.74 -11.37
CA GLY A 106 15.88 -16.49 -10.67
C GLY A 106 15.72 -15.24 -11.54
N ASP A 107 16.08 -15.31 -12.82
CA ASP A 107 15.97 -14.18 -13.76
C ASP A 107 14.55 -13.95 -14.28
N ARG A 108 13.61 -14.84 -13.95
CA ARG A 108 12.20 -14.78 -14.38
C ARG A 108 11.23 -14.50 -13.22
N VAL A 109 11.75 -14.22 -12.01
CA VAL A 109 10.95 -13.85 -10.84
C VAL A 109 11.39 -12.50 -10.27
N ALA A 110 10.44 -11.59 -10.09
CA ALA A 110 10.65 -10.28 -9.47
C ALA A 110 10.22 -10.29 -8.00
N GLY A 111 11.05 -9.66 -7.17
CA GLY A 111 10.93 -9.56 -5.74
C GLY A 111 12.29 -9.74 -5.08
N LEU A 112 12.49 -9.22 -3.88
CA LEU A 112 13.73 -9.40 -3.14
C LEU A 112 13.82 -10.82 -2.56
N THR A 113 15.04 -11.35 -2.48
CA THR A 113 15.33 -12.56 -1.71
C THR A 113 15.12 -12.33 -0.23
N ARG A 114 15.10 -13.39 0.57
CA ARG A 114 15.04 -13.28 2.03
C ARG A 114 16.11 -12.33 2.58
N THR A 115 17.32 -12.40 2.06
CA THR A 115 18.42 -11.50 2.45
C THR A 115 18.10 -10.04 2.14
N GLY A 116 17.53 -9.72 0.98
CA GLY A 116 17.18 -8.35 0.61
C GLY A 116 15.91 -7.82 1.29
N SER A 117 15.06 -8.72 1.79
CA SER A 117 13.78 -8.35 2.38
C SER A 117 13.90 -7.62 3.73
N PHE A 118 15.10 -7.53 4.33
CA PHE A 118 15.33 -6.72 5.52
C PHE A 118 14.96 -5.23 5.32
N ILE A 119 14.99 -4.74 4.08
CA ILE A 119 14.64 -3.34 3.76
C ILE A 119 13.24 -2.98 4.30
N GLU A 120 12.26 -3.88 4.22
CA GLU A 120 10.95 -3.69 4.85
C GLU A 120 10.86 -4.41 6.20
N GLY A 121 11.49 -5.58 6.34
CA GLY A 121 11.34 -6.46 7.49
C GLY A 121 12.03 -6.00 8.76
N ASP A 122 13.07 -5.15 8.66
CA ASP A 122 13.83 -4.61 9.80
C ASP A 122 14.09 -3.11 9.63
N LYS A 123 13.28 -2.28 10.29
CA LYS A 123 13.36 -0.82 10.19
C LYS A 123 14.71 -0.27 10.68
N ILE A 124 15.36 -0.94 11.64
CA ILE A 124 16.68 -0.52 12.14
C ILE A 124 17.75 -0.82 11.08
N ALA A 125 17.74 -2.01 10.48
CA ALA A 125 18.65 -2.36 9.41
C ALA A 125 18.44 -1.46 8.17
N CYS A 126 17.19 -1.16 7.82
CA CYS A 126 16.85 -0.22 6.76
C CYS A 126 17.39 1.20 7.04
N LYS A 127 17.24 1.72 8.27
CA LYS A 127 17.80 3.04 8.66
C LYS A 127 19.32 3.07 8.56
N ARG A 128 20.00 2.01 8.99
CA ARG A 128 21.46 1.88 8.83
C ARG A 128 21.88 1.87 7.36
N LEU A 129 21.12 1.19 6.50
CA LEU A 129 21.35 1.22 5.06
C LEU A 129 21.18 2.65 4.52
N CYS A 130 20.10 3.33 4.88
CA CYS A 130 19.83 4.70 4.45
C CYS A 130 20.96 5.65 4.88
N GLU A 131 21.39 5.59 6.14
CA GLU A 131 22.48 6.39 6.65
C GLU A 131 23.81 6.12 5.93
N LYS A 132 24.17 4.83 5.76
CA LYS A 132 25.39 4.41 5.06
C LYS A 132 25.47 4.95 3.63
N TYR A 133 24.34 5.11 2.96
CA TYR A 133 24.27 5.56 1.56
C TYR A 133 23.66 6.95 1.40
N SER A 134 23.63 7.75 2.49
CA SER A 134 23.14 9.13 2.50
C SER A 134 21.73 9.31 1.96
N ILE A 135 20.86 8.31 2.14
CA ILE A 135 19.43 8.43 1.87
C ILE A 135 18.80 9.18 3.04
N PRO A 136 18.09 10.29 2.80
CA PRO A 136 17.56 11.12 3.87
C PRO A 136 16.53 10.39 4.73
N VAL A 137 16.72 10.42 6.04
CA VAL A 137 15.81 9.86 7.06
C VAL A 137 15.50 10.92 8.13
N ALA A 138 14.88 10.54 9.25
CA ALA A 138 14.68 11.42 10.40
C ALA A 138 16.00 12.07 10.85
N ASP A 139 15.94 13.32 11.32
CA ASP A 139 17.12 14.10 11.68
C ASP A 139 17.93 13.49 12.83
N GLU A 140 17.26 12.74 13.69
CA GLU A 140 17.88 11.96 14.76
C GLU A 140 17.11 10.64 14.91
N TRP A 141 17.86 9.53 15.04
CA TRP A 141 17.27 8.23 15.31
C TRP A 141 18.22 7.34 16.11
N HIS A 142 17.67 6.45 16.92
CA HIS A 142 18.42 5.53 17.78
C HIS A 142 17.77 4.16 17.83
N ALA A 143 18.61 3.11 17.84
CA ALA A 143 18.23 1.75 18.16
C ALA A 143 18.63 1.47 19.60
N VAL A 144 17.67 1.14 20.46
CA VAL A 144 17.86 0.96 21.90
C VAL A 144 17.27 -0.37 22.40
N ASP A 145 17.62 -0.76 23.62
CA ASP A 145 16.97 -1.91 24.29
C ASP A 145 15.70 -1.43 25.00
N ALA A 146 14.54 -1.92 24.56
CA ALA A 146 13.25 -1.60 25.16
C ALA A 146 13.13 -2.01 26.63
N ARG A 147 13.97 -2.91 27.13
CA ARG A 147 13.97 -3.32 28.55
C ARG A 147 14.60 -2.30 29.48
N ASP A 148 15.42 -1.39 28.95
CA ASP A 148 15.96 -0.25 29.70
C ASP A 148 15.06 0.98 29.54
N TYR A 149 13.90 0.95 30.22
CA TYR A 149 12.95 2.07 30.16
C TYR A 149 13.57 3.40 30.59
N ARG A 150 14.52 3.42 31.51
CA ARG A 150 15.17 4.66 31.96
C ARG A 150 15.91 5.32 30.80
N MET A 151 16.74 4.55 30.10
CA MET A 151 17.45 5.03 28.91
C MET A 151 16.48 5.46 27.81
N VAL A 152 15.43 4.67 27.54
CA VAL A 152 14.38 5.01 26.56
C VAL A 152 13.72 6.35 26.90
N ARG A 153 13.28 6.53 28.16
CA ARG A 153 12.64 7.77 28.61
C ARG A 153 13.56 8.99 28.47
N ASP A 154 14.79 8.88 28.96
CA ASP A 154 15.74 10.00 28.96
C ASP A 154 16.11 10.41 27.52
N LEU A 155 16.24 9.44 26.62
CA LEU A 155 16.41 9.67 25.19
C LEU A 155 15.18 10.33 24.56
N CYS A 156 13.98 9.83 24.85
CA CYS A 156 12.72 10.41 24.36
C CYS A 156 12.57 11.87 24.81
N LEU A 157 12.82 12.18 26.08
CA LEU A 157 12.75 13.57 26.59
C LEU A 157 13.72 14.50 25.85
N ARG A 158 14.95 14.05 25.60
CA ARG A 158 15.96 14.83 24.88
C ARG A 158 15.58 15.12 23.43
N ILE A 159 15.06 14.10 22.71
CA ILE A 159 14.64 14.26 21.33
C ILE A 159 13.38 15.13 21.26
N LEU A 160 12.43 14.95 22.18
CA LEU A 160 11.19 15.74 22.27
C LEU A 160 11.49 17.22 22.49
N ASP A 161 12.39 17.54 23.44
CA ASP A 161 12.84 18.91 23.72
C ASP A 161 13.46 19.57 22.47
N ARG A 162 14.26 18.81 21.72
CA ARG A 162 14.98 19.32 20.55
C ARG A 162 14.12 19.47 19.30
N TYR A 163 13.19 18.56 19.06
CA TYR A 163 12.46 18.46 17.78
C TYR A 163 10.94 18.63 17.91
N GLY A 164 10.40 18.81 19.11
CA GLY A 164 8.97 18.99 19.34
C GLY A 164 8.11 17.75 19.12
N GLY A 165 8.73 16.60 18.88
CA GLY A 165 8.00 15.34 18.69
C GLY A 165 8.94 14.17 18.44
N ILE A 166 8.48 12.98 18.82
CA ILE A 166 9.21 11.72 18.62
C ILE A 166 8.28 10.65 18.05
N VAL A 167 8.86 9.65 17.42
CA VAL A 167 8.18 8.43 16.99
C VAL A 167 8.93 7.24 17.58
N ILE A 168 8.21 6.40 18.31
CA ILE A 168 8.74 5.11 18.75
C ILE A 168 8.17 4.00 17.86
N LYS A 169 9.01 3.05 17.44
CA LYS A 169 8.63 2.01 16.49
C LYS A 169 9.10 0.63 16.94
N TYR A 170 8.18 -0.33 16.91
CA TYR A 170 8.54 -1.73 16.84
C TYR A 170 9.28 -1.96 15.50
N PRO A 171 10.53 -2.48 15.52
CA PRO A 171 11.37 -2.44 14.32
C PRO A 171 10.99 -3.43 13.24
N TYR A 172 10.24 -4.49 13.57
CA TYR A 172 9.89 -5.54 12.61
C TYR A 172 8.55 -5.31 11.95
N SER A 173 8.16 -6.22 11.03
CA SER A 173 6.89 -6.11 10.30
C SER A 173 5.69 -6.11 11.27
N ALA A 174 4.85 -5.09 11.18
CA ALA A 174 3.73 -4.85 12.08
C ALA A 174 2.45 -4.39 11.36
N ALA A 175 2.38 -4.57 10.03
CA ALA A 175 1.23 -4.19 9.20
C ALA A 175 0.74 -2.75 9.49
N GLY A 176 1.67 -1.78 9.60
CA GLY A 176 1.37 -0.36 9.89
C GLY A 176 1.06 -0.04 11.36
N LYS A 177 1.00 -1.03 12.24
CA LYS A 177 0.58 -0.85 13.65
C LYS A 177 1.73 -0.64 14.65
N GLY A 178 2.97 -0.76 14.20
CA GLY A 178 4.16 -0.74 15.05
C GLY A 178 4.73 0.64 15.35
N SER A 179 4.12 1.73 14.91
CA SER A 179 4.61 3.09 15.11
C SER A 179 3.68 3.90 15.99
N ARG A 180 4.25 4.72 16.89
CA ARG A 180 3.50 5.60 17.80
C ARG A 180 4.18 6.97 17.84
N ILE A 181 3.40 8.03 17.64
CA ILE A 181 3.84 9.42 17.75
C ILE A 181 3.63 9.87 19.19
N ILE A 182 4.55 10.64 19.73
CA ILE A 182 4.50 11.27 21.04
C ILE A 182 4.82 12.75 20.86
N LEU A 183 3.92 13.63 21.33
CA LEU A 183 4.07 15.07 21.26
C LEU A 183 4.33 15.70 22.64
N ASP A 184 3.90 15.02 23.70
CA ASP A 184 4.01 15.48 25.07
C ASP A 184 4.79 14.50 25.96
N ALA A 185 5.59 15.03 26.87
CA ALA A 185 6.43 14.22 27.76
C ALA A 185 5.64 13.25 28.66
N TRP A 186 4.41 13.61 29.04
CA TRP A 186 3.56 12.77 29.88
C TRP A 186 3.03 11.53 29.16
N GLU A 187 2.98 11.53 27.83
CA GLU A 187 2.54 10.39 27.01
C GLU A 187 3.59 9.28 26.92
N ILE A 188 4.89 9.60 27.15
CA ILE A 188 6.00 8.67 26.89
C ILE A 188 5.78 7.32 27.57
N LYS A 189 5.38 7.33 28.86
CA LYS A 189 5.21 6.08 29.61
C LYS A 189 4.04 5.24 29.08
N GLU A 190 2.88 5.84 28.86
CA GLU A 190 1.68 5.15 28.39
C GLU A 190 1.88 4.56 27.00
N VAL A 191 2.42 5.38 26.09
CA VAL A 191 2.65 4.99 24.70
C VAL A 191 3.69 3.88 24.61
N PHE A 192 4.78 4.00 25.38
CA PHE A 192 5.81 2.97 25.46
C PHE A 192 5.24 1.64 25.99
N ASP A 193 4.53 1.67 27.11
CA ASP A 193 3.96 0.45 27.71
C ASP A 193 2.96 -0.23 26.76
N THR A 194 2.15 0.57 26.07
CA THR A 194 1.21 0.07 25.07
C THR A 194 1.95 -0.64 23.94
N LEU A 195 2.98 -0.01 23.38
CA LEU A 195 3.76 -0.61 22.29
C LEU A 195 4.44 -1.90 22.73
N ILE A 196 5.07 -1.91 23.90
CA ILE A 196 5.76 -3.11 24.39
C ILE A 196 4.76 -4.24 24.70
N ASN A 197 3.60 -3.93 25.24
CA ASN A 197 2.57 -4.94 25.50
C ASN A 197 1.99 -5.51 24.20
N ASP A 198 1.78 -4.69 23.17
CA ASP A 198 1.29 -5.13 21.87
C ASP A 198 2.22 -6.16 21.20
N TYR A 199 3.56 -6.04 21.40
CA TYR A 199 4.57 -6.89 20.74
C TYR A 199 5.39 -7.76 21.70
N LYS A 200 4.95 -7.90 22.93
CA LYS A 200 5.68 -8.66 23.99
C LYS A 200 5.93 -10.12 23.61
N ASP A 201 4.94 -10.76 23.01
CA ASP A 201 5.05 -12.17 22.63
C ASP A 201 5.96 -12.34 21.40
N ASP A 202 5.94 -11.39 20.46
CA ASP A 202 6.86 -11.36 19.33
C ASP A 202 8.31 -11.20 19.83
N TYR A 203 8.56 -10.25 20.74
CA TYR A 203 9.89 -10.08 21.35
C TYR A 203 10.35 -11.35 22.08
N ARG A 204 9.47 -11.97 22.85
CA ARG A 204 9.79 -13.21 23.57
C ARG A 204 10.06 -14.38 22.62
N GLY A 205 9.28 -14.51 21.57
CA GLY A 205 9.45 -15.53 20.53
C GLY A 205 10.77 -15.40 19.78
N MET A 206 11.14 -14.17 19.39
CA MET A 206 12.36 -13.92 18.61
C MET A 206 13.63 -13.87 19.47
N PHE A 207 13.59 -13.26 20.65
CA PHE A 207 14.78 -12.94 21.43
C PHE A 207 14.85 -13.61 22.80
N GLY A 208 13.77 -14.22 23.25
CA GLY A 208 13.68 -14.75 24.62
C GLY A 208 13.78 -13.66 25.69
N ASN A 209 14.06 -14.05 26.92
CA ASN A 209 14.15 -13.11 28.06
C ASN A 209 15.56 -12.56 28.30
N LYS A 210 16.58 -13.08 27.63
CA LYS A 210 17.99 -12.73 27.90
C LYS A 210 18.60 -11.80 26.86
N SER A 211 18.04 -11.74 25.66
CA SER A 211 18.55 -10.92 24.57
C SER A 211 17.96 -9.50 24.59
N ILE A 212 18.62 -8.57 23.92
CA ILE A 212 18.14 -7.19 23.70
C ILE A 212 16.78 -7.24 22.97
N TRP A 213 15.85 -6.40 23.39
CA TRP A 213 14.59 -6.14 22.68
C TRP A 213 14.72 -4.85 21.88
N PRO A 214 15.06 -4.92 20.57
CA PRO A 214 15.33 -3.71 19.80
C PRO A 214 14.10 -2.81 19.71
N LEU A 215 14.30 -1.51 19.92
CA LEU A 215 13.30 -0.46 19.75
C LEU A 215 13.92 0.66 18.92
N LEU A 216 13.18 1.16 17.93
CA LEU A 216 13.58 2.33 17.15
C LEU A 216 12.91 3.58 17.73
N ILE A 217 13.70 4.60 18.02
CA ILE A 217 13.24 5.92 18.44
C ILE A 217 13.79 6.93 17.43
N GLU A 218 12.93 7.78 16.90
CA GLU A 218 13.33 8.80 15.93
C GLU A 218 12.62 10.13 16.17
N SER A 219 13.26 11.24 15.78
CA SER A 219 12.62 12.54 15.76
C SER A 219 11.43 12.54 14.82
N ARG A 220 10.33 13.18 15.22
CA ARG A 220 9.17 13.37 14.33
C ARG A 220 9.58 14.23 13.14
N MET A 221 9.27 13.78 11.96
CA MET A 221 9.44 14.54 10.72
C MET A 221 8.17 15.36 10.45
N SER A 222 8.32 16.67 10.23
CA SER A 222 7.22 17.55 9.81
C SER A 222 7.11 17.57 8.29
N GLY A 223 5.90 17.60 7.77
CA GLY A 223 5.60 17.62 6.34
C GLY A 223 4.43 16.73 5.96
N ILE A 224 4.23 16.56 4.66
CA ILE A 224 3.17 15.73 4.08
C ILE A 224 3.74 14.34 3.78
N GLU A 225 3.04 13.29 4.19
CA GLU A 225 3.40 11.93 3.84
C GLU A 225 2.95 11.59 2.43
N ILE A 226 3.88 11.18 1.60
CA ILE A 226 3.63 10.72 0.23
C ILE A 226 4.45 9.45 -0.01
N SER A 227 3.79 8.42 -0.52
CA SER A 227 4.46 7.17 -0.90
C SER A 227 4.62 7.06 -2.41
N PHE A 228 5.73 6.45 -2.83
CA PHE A 228 6.11 6.34 -4.24
C PHE A 228 6.30 4.89 -4.65
N THR A 229 5.61 4.45 -5.69
CA THR A 229 5.85 3.12 -6.26
C THR A 229 6.97 3.21 -7.29
N ILE A 230 8.08 2.51 -7.06
CA ILE A 230 9.26 2.51 -7.89
C ILE A 230 9.48 1.10 -8.44
N LEU A 231 9.43 0.94 -9.75
CA LEU A 231 9.83 -0.29 -10.43
C LEU A 231 11.34 -0.24 -10.64
N VAL A 232 12.03 -1.34 -10.31
CA VAL A 232 13.49 -1.47 -10.47
C VAL A 232 13.78 -2.69 -11.33
N ASP A 233 14.68 -2.56 -12.31
CA ASP A 233 15.10 -3.66 -13.16
C ASP A 233 16.38 -4.36 -12.65
N LYS A 234 16.78 -5.45 -13.32
CA LYS A 234 17.96 -6.22 -12.95
C LYS A 234 19.30 -5.47 -13.07
N ASN A 235 19.34 -4.38 -13.83
CA ASN A 235 20.54 -3.57 -14.05
C ASN A 235 20.59 -2.34 -13.11
N GLY A 236 19.47 -2.07 -12.41
CA GLY A 236 19.33 -0.91 -11.52
C GLY A 236 18.76 0.33 -12.22
N ASN A 237 18.20 0.20 -13.42
CA ASN A 237 17.35 1.25 -13.95
C ASN A 237 16.01 1.22 -13.19
N PHE A 238 15.37 2.38 -13.08
CA PHE A 238 14.09 2.47 -12.37
C PHE A 238 13.11 3.41 -13.04
N GLN A 239 11.83 3.22 -12.73
CA GLN A 239 10.74 4.13 -13.10
C GLN A 239 9.85 4.37 -11.89
N ILE A 240 9.47 5.63 -11.67
CA ILE A 240 8.53 6.03 -10.63
C ILE A 240 7.15 6.08 -11.26
N LEU A 241 6.20 5.33 -10.66
CA LEU A 241 4.81 5.34 -11.08
C LEU A 241 4.08 6.58 -10.54
N PRO A 242 2.88 6.93 -11.06
CA PRO A 242 2.05 7.98 -10.49
C PRO A 242 1.87 7.81 -8.98
N THR A 243 1.75 8.90 -8.27
CA THR A 243 1.51 8.88 -6.83
C THR A 243 0.03 8.68 -6.51
N ALA A 244 -0.24 8.33 -5.26
CA ALA A 244 -1.58 8.33 -4.70
C ALA A 244 -1.56 8.90 -3.28
N MET A 245 -2.64 9.56 -2.89
CA MET A 245 -2.90 9.96 -1.51
C MET A 245 -3.61 8.82 -0.81
N ASP A 246 -3.07 8.35 0.30
CA ASP A 246 -3.67 7.30 1.15
C ASP A 246 -4.54 7.92 2.27
N TYR A 247 -5.43 7.11 2.79
CA TYR A 247 -6.29 7.40 3.94
C TYR A 247 -6.13 6.25 4.95
N PRO A 248 -5.06 6.27 5.75
CA PRO A 248 -4.71 5.14 6.61
C PRO A 248 -5.55 5.00 7.87
N GLU A 249 -6.14 6.09 8.39
CA GLU A 249 -6.96 6.02 9.59
C GLU A 249 -8.32 5.36 9.30
N ARG A 250 -8.81 4.62 10.30
CA ARG A 250 -10.09 3.90 10.19
C ARG A 250 -11.28 4.81 9.93
N PHE A 251 -11.32 5.96 10.57
CA PHE A 251 -12.38 6.98 10.49
C PHE A 251 -11.80 8.32 10.04
N GLU A 252 -12.67 9.29 9.87
CA GLU A 252 -12.30 10.69 9.64
C GLU A 252 -11.49 11.26 10.82
N GLY A 253 -10.59 12.18 10.53
CA GLY A 253 -9.75 12.85 11.53
C GLY A 253 -8.44 12.11 11.87
N PRO A 254 -7.64 12.67 12.77
CA PRO A 254 -6.30 12.19 13.08
C PRO A 254 -6.29 10.83 13.77
N ALA A 255 -5.17 10.14 13.65
CA ALA A 255 -4.94 8.87 14.33
C ALA A 255 -5.03 9.01 15.86
N SER A 256 -5.72 8.08 16.50
CA SER A 256 -5.86 8.01 17.95
C SER A 256 -6.18 6.59 18.41
N LYS A 257 -6.28 6.36 19.72
CA LYS A 257 -6.72 5.07 20.29
C LYS A 257 -8.07 4.61 19.73
N ASN A 258 -8.99 5.56 19.46
CA ASN A 258 -10.32 5.29 18.92
C ASN A 258 -10.36 5.40 17.37
N ASN A 259 -9.33 5.93 16.75
CA ASN A 259 -9.17 6.05 15.30
C ASN A 259 -7.80 5.49 14.87
N PRO A 260 -7.61 4.16 14.91
CA PRO A 260 -6.32 3.55 14.63
C PRO A 260 -5.94 3.65 13.16
N ILE A 261 -4.63 3.67 12.91
CA ILE A 261 -4.05 3.45 11.59
C ILE A 261 -4.37 2.02 11.15
N THR A 262 -4.68 1.86 9.88
CA THR A 262 -5.04 0.59 9.23
C THR A 262 -4.11 0.32 8.04
N GLY A 263 -4.38 -0.72 7.26
CA GLY A 263 -3.73 -0.93 5.97
C GLY A 263 -4.30 -0.07 4.83
N GLY A 264 -4.96 1.07 5.13
CA GLY A 264 -5.59 1.98 4.18
C GLY A 264 -7.10 1.75 3.99
N MET A 265 -7.88 2.82 4.14
CA MET A 265 -9.34 2.83 3.95
C MET A 265 -9.76 3.32 2.56
N GLY A 266 -8.82 3.79 1.77
CA GLY A 266 -9.00 4.24 0.41
C GLY A 266 -7.84 5.09 -0.06
N SER A 267 -7.85 5.43 -1.34
CA SER A 267 -6.79 6.24 -1.94
C SER A 267 -7.29 6.97 -3.20
N ILE A 268 -6.57 8.02 -3.59
CA ILE A 268 -6.86 8.81 -4.79
C ILE A 268 -5.56 9.12 -5.54
N SER A 269 -5.55 8.98 -6.86
CA SER A 269 -4.41 9.25 -7.75
C SER A 269 -4.81 10.22 -8.87
N PRO A 270 -3.96 11.24 -9.21
CA PRO A 270 -2.67 11.54 -8.61
C PRO A 270 -2.80 12.08 -7.19
N HIS A 271 -1.72 12.08 -6.41
CA HIS A 271 -1.65 12.86 -5.18
C HIS A 271 -1.76 14.35 -5.52
N PRO A 272 -2.49 15.18 -4.75
CA PRO A 272 -2.63 16.62 -5.05
C PRO A 272 -1.29 17.35 -5.19
N MET A 273 -0.29 16.92 -4.42
CA MET A 273 1.06 17.50 -4.39
C MET A 273 2.01 16.92 -5.46
N GLU A 274 1.53 16.07 -6.39
CA GLU A 274 2.34 15.49 -7.46
C GLU A 274 2.77 16.58 -8.45
N THR A 275 4.07 16.87 -8.48
CA THR A 275 4.71 17.79 -9.44
C THR A 275 5.93 17.10 -10.05
N ASP A 276 6.39 17.59 -11.21
CA ASP A 276 7.61 17.08 -11.84
C ASP A 276 8.84 17.30 -10.93
N ASP A 277 8.91 18.43 -10.22
CA ASP A 277 9.99 18.72 -9.27
C ASP A 277 10.01 17.71 -8.11
N LEU A 278 8.83 17.32 -7.59
CA LEU A 278 8.74 16.29 -6.55
C LEU A 278 9.21 14.92 -7.07
N ILE A 279 8.77 14.54 -8.27
CA ILE A 279 9.20 13.27 -8.89
C ILE A 279 10.71 13.27 -9.13
N GLN A 280 11.27 14.39 -9.59
CA GLN A 280 12.71 14.53 -9.77
C GLN A 280 13.46 14.45 -8.44
N MET A 281 12.99 15.09 -7.38
CA MET A 281 13.57 14.99 -6.03
C MET A 281 13.57 13.54 -5.52
N VAL A 282 12.46 12.81 -5.69
CA VAL A 282 12.40 11.38 -5.33
C VAL A 282 13.40 10.57 -6.14
N ALA A 283 13.53 10.85 -7.43
CA ALA A 283 14.47 10.15 -8.29
C ALA A 283 15.93 10.34 -7.84
N THR A 284 16.32 11.59 -7.50
CA THR A 284 17.71 11.93 -7.13
C THR A 284 18.05 11.60 -5.70
N ASP A 285 17.16 11.89 -4.75
CA ASP A 285 17.47 11.84 -3.33
C ASP A 285 17.12 10.47 -2.70
N ILE A 286 16.20 9.73 -3.31
CA ILE A 286 15.72 8.44 -2.77
C ILE A 286 16.01 7.28 -3.73
N ALA A 287 15.43 7.28 -4.94
CA ALA A 287 15.46 6.11 -5.82
C ALA A 287 16.89 5.76 -6.28
N GLN A 288 17.63 6.73 -6.79
CA GLN A 288 18.99 6.53 -7.28
C GLN A 288 19.96 6.07 -6.17
N PRO A 289 20.02 6.70 -4.98
CA PRO A 289 20.87 6.23 -3.88
C PRO A 289 20.43 4.84 -3.38
N LEU A 290 19.13 4.57 -3.26
CA LEU A 290 18.62 3.29 -2.78
C LEU A 290 18.98 2.14 -3.75
N VAL A 291 18.78 2.31 -5.03
CA VAL A 291 19.18 1.32 -6.06
C VAL A 291 20.69 1.12 -6.07
N SER A 292 21.47 2.20 -5.92
CA SER A 292 22.93 2.13 -5.79
C SER A 292 23.36 1.36 -4.55
N ALA A 293 22.69 1.57 -3.42
CA ALA A 293 22.90 0.83 -2.17
C ALA A 293 22.61 -0.67 -2.38
N MET A 294 21.45 -1.00 -2.97
CA MET A 294 21.08 -2.38 -3.26
C MET A 294 22.11 -3.09 -4.14
N LYS A 295 22.67 -2.40 -5.13
CA LYS A 295 23.74 -2.94 -5.99
C LYS A 295 25.02 -3.22 -5.19
N LYS A 296 25.44 -2.28 -4.34
CA LYS A 296 26.64 -2.42 -3.52
C LYS A 296 26.51 -3.50 -2.43
N GLU A 297 25.31 -3.69 -1.90
CA GLU A 297 24.99 -4.75 -0.92
C GLU A 297 24.67 -6.12 -1.57
N ASN A 298 24.78 -6.25 -2.90
CA ASN A 298 24.48 -7.47 -3.67
C ASN A 298 23.06 -8.01 -3.48
N ILE A 299 22.08 -7.11 -3.29
CA ILE A 299 20.66 -7.43 -3.14
C ILE A 299 19.81 -6.90 -4.30
N LEU A 300 20.44 -6.28 -5.31
CA LEU A 300 19.73 -5.75 -6.48
C LEU A 300 19.12 -6.88 -7.32
N ARG A 301 17.83 -6.74 -7.60
CA ARG A 301 17.02 -7.62 -8.45
C ARG A 301 15.86 -6.85 -9.05
N PRO A 302 15.18 -7.39 -10.11
CA PRO A 302 13.88 -6.88 -10.50
C PRO A 302 12.95 -6.89 -9.28
N CYS A 303 12.45 -5.72 -8.89
CA CYS A 303 11.57 -5.60 -7.72
C CYS A 303 10.72 -4.33 -7.77
N VAL A 304 9.78 -4.23 -6.85
CA VAL A 304 9.04 -3.01 -6.56
C VAL A 304 9.51 -2.48 -5.22
N LEU A 305 9.84 -1.19 -5.15
CA LEU A 305 10.10 -0.47 -3.92
C LEU A 305 8.96 0.52 -3.68
N TYR A 306 8.58 0.68 -2.42
CA TYR A 306 7.50 1.57 -2.04
C TYR A 306 7.89 2.38 -0.80
N PRO A 307 8.79 3.38 -0.96
CA PRO A 307 9.17 4.27 0.13
C PRO A 307 8.01 5.19 0.50
N GLY A 308 7.65 5.20 1.79
CA GLY A 308 6.87 6.25 2.44
C GLY A 308 7.78 7.39 2.85
N CYS A 309 7.50 8.60 2.38
CA CYS A 309 8.36 9.77 2.59
C CYS A 309 7.58 10.91 3.22
N ILE A 310 8.21 11.68 4.10
CA ILE A 310 7.72 12.97 4.58
C ILE A 310 8.40 14.07 3.78
N ILE A 311 7.59 14.91 3.11
CA ILE A 311 8.04 16.00 2.27
C ILE A 311 7.62 17.33 2.90
N SER A 312 8.59 18.22 3.13
CA SER A 312 8.32 19.62 3.46
C SER A 312 8.34 20.47 2.19
N PHE A 313 7.46 21.47 2.13
CA PHE A 313 7.30 22.38 0.99
C PHE A 313 7.61 23.82 1.41
N VAL A 314 7.90 24.67 0.44
CA VAL A 314 8.03 26.13 0.59
C VAL A 314 7.24 26.76 -0.53
N GLY A 315 6.55 27.86 -0.29
CA GLY A 315 5.76 28.66 -1.26
C GLY A 315 5.35 27.90 -2.52
N GLU A 316 4.31 28.23 -3.21
CA GLU A 316 3.90 27.63 -4.49
C GLU A 316 4.17 26.10 -4.66
N MET A 317 4.06 25.32 -3.57
CA MET A 317 4.23 23.86 -3.53
C MET A 317 5.61 23.34 -4.00
N ARG A 318 6.67 24.08 -3.86
CA ARG A 318 8.00 23.59 -4.19
C ARG A 318 8.49 22.63 -3.11
N PRO A 319 8.82 21.37 -3.42
CA PRO A 319 9.38 20.46 -2.46
C PRO A 319 10.74 20.97 -1.99
N LYS A 320 10.91 21.13 -0.67
CA LYS A 320 12.15 21.63 -0.04
C LYS A 320 13.04 20.50 0.43
N ARG A 321 12.45 19.49 1.03
CA ARG A 321 13.16 18.38 1.65
C ARG A 321 12.31 17.12 1.66
N ILE A 322 12.94 15.98 1.37
CA ILE A 322 12.33 14.67 1.44
C ILE A 322 13.07 13.81 2.46
N ARG A 323 12.36 13.00 3.24
CA ARG A 323 12.93 12.06 4.20
C ARG A 323 12.13 10.77 4.23
N VAL A 324 12.81 9.64 4.26
CA VAL A 324 12.19 8.32 4.28
C VAL A 324 11.72 7.95 5.68
N CYS A 325 10.43 7.61 5.82
CA CYS A 325 9.85 6.99 7.01
C CYS A 325 10.13 5.50 7.08
N GLU A 326 9.81 4.82 5.98
CA GLU A 326 9.97 3.37 5.80
C GLU A 326 10.08 3.06 4.30
N ILE A 327 10.56 1.87 3.98
CA ILE A 327 10.60 1.36 2.60
C ILE A 327 9.93 0.00 2.58
N ASN A 328 8.85 -0.12 1.83
CA ASN A 328 8.22 -1.40 1.55
C ASN A 328 8.78 -1.99 0.24
N ILE A 329 8.77 -3.31 0.11
CA ILE A 329 9.33 -4.03 -1.06
C ILE A 329 8.24 -4.62 -1.96
N ARG A 330 7.11 -3.97 -1.95
CA ARG A 330 5.88 -4.35 -2.66
C ARG A 330 5.06 -3.10 -2.97
N PRO A 331 4.11 -3.12 -3.95
CA PRO A 331 3.21 -2.01 -4.19
C PRO A 331 2.32 -1.73 -2.95
N GLY A 332 1.92 -0.47 -2.75
CA GLY A 332 0.95 -0.10 -1.72
C GLY A 332 -0.45 -0.69 -1.99
N GLU A 333 -1.24 -0.89 -0.95
CA GLU A 333 -2.64 -1.25 -1.04
C GLU A 333 -3.45 -0.51 0.05
N PRO A 334 -4.35 0.41 -0.34
CA PRO A 334 -5.05 0.46 -1.64
C PRO A 334 -4.47 1.42 -2.69
N GLU A 335 -3.29 1.97 -2.53
CA GLU A 335 -2.76 3.03 -3.41
C GLU A 335 -2.55 2.54 -4.85
N PHE A 336 -2.13 1.29 -5.03
CA PHE A 336 -1.94 0.74 -6.37
C PHE A 336 -3.25 0.60 -7.16
N GLN A 337 -4.41 0.52 -6.50
CA GLN A 337 -5.70 0.44 -7.17
C GLN A 337 -5.99 1.67 -8.04
N PRO A 338 -5.96 2.92 -7.56
CA PRO A 338 -6.15 4.07 -8.41
C PRO A 338 -4.96 4.34 -9.35
N ILE A 339 -3.73 4.01 -8.97
CA ILE A 339 -2.55 4.11 -9.83
C ILE A 339 -2.72 3.20 -11.06
N GLY A 340 -3.05 1.92 -10.86
CA GLY A 340 -3.23 0.94 -11.93
C GLY A 340 -4.31 1.34 -12.94
N ARG A 341 -5.39 2.00 -12.50
CA ARG A 341 -6.43 2.53 -13.40
C ARG A 341 -5.93 3.61 -14.35
N ARG A 342 -4.87 4.32 -13.99
CA ARG A 342 -4.28 5.38 -14.79
C ARG A 342 -3.15 4.88 -15.70
N LEU A 343 -2.61 3.69 -15.45
CA LEU A 343 -1.53 3.12 -16.28
C LEU A 343 -2.07 2.50 -17.57
N ARG A 344 -1.32 2.66 -18.66
CA ARG A 344 -1.58 2.07 -19.98
C ARG A 344 -0.60 0.97 -20.38
N ASN A 345 0.56 0.88 -19.71
CA ASN A 345 1.67 0.04 -20.14
C ASN A 345 2.35 -0.78 -19.04
N LEU A 346 1.58 -1.27 -18.05
CA LEU A 346 2.17 -2.08 -16.98
C LEU A 346 2.89 -3.34 -17.53
N GLY A 347 2.28 -4.05 -18.49
CA GLY A 347 2.89 -5.23 -19.11
C GLY A 347 4.25 -4.95 -19.76
N PRO A 348 4.36 -3.94 -20.67
CA PRO A 348 5.64 -3.49 -21.21
C PRO A 348 6.68 -3.13 -20.15
N MET A 349 6.28 -2.43 -19.08
CA MET A 349 7.20 -2.07 -17.99
C MET A 349 7.71 -3.30 -17.23
N VAL A 350 6.83 -4.25 -16.90
CA VAL A 350 7.23 -5.49 -16.22
C VAL A 350 8.18 -6.31 -17.08
N LYS A 351 7.90 -6.44 -18.40
CA LYS A 351 8.85 -7.09 -19.32
C LYS A 351 10.22 -6.40 -19.29
N ALA A 352 10.23 -5.07 -19.38
CA ALA A 352 11.46 -4.27 -19.33
C ALA A 352 12.24 -4.44 -18.01
N MET A 353 11.55 -4.65 -16.87
CA MET A 353 12.22 -4.96 -15.59
C MET A 353 13.08 -6.23 -15.71
N PHE A 354 12.57 -7.29 -16.31
CA PHE A 354 13.30 -8.55 -16.48
C PHE A 354 14.38 -8.46 -17.55
N GLU A 355 14.19 -7.67 -18.60
CA GLU A 355 15.16 -7.44 -19.65
C GLU A 355 16.27 -6.46 -19.26
N GLY A 356 16.10 -5.70 -18.17
CA GLY A 356 17.05 -4.67 -17.74
C GLY A 356 16.99 -3.39 -18.59
N LYS A 357 15.80 -3.04 -19.08
CA LYS A 357 15.54 -1.97 -20.05
C LYS A 357 14.49 -0.94 -19.57
N LEU A 358 14.32 -0.80 -18.25
CA LEU A 358 13.36 0.18 -17.73
C LEU A 358 13.68 1.63 -18.11
N ASN A 359 14.93 1.95 -18.43
CA ASN A 359 15.31 3.26 -18.94
C ASN A 359 14.70 3.55 -20.34
N GLU A 360 14.30 2.53 -21.10
CA GLU A 360 13.70 2.65 -22.43
C GLU A 360 12.16 2.71 -22.38
N VAL A 361 11.55 2.29 -21.25
CA VAL A 361 10.09 2.18 -21.11
C VAL A 361 9.59 3.08 -19.99
N LYS A 362 9.10 4.26 -20.35
CA LYS A 362 8.52 5.21 -19.37
C LYS A 362 7.07 4.84 -19.03
N PRO A 363 6.58 5.15 -17.80
CA PRO A 363 5.18 5.04 -17.48
C PRO A 363 4.31 5.83 -18.46
N GLU A 364 3.34 5.15 -19.08
CA GLU A 364 2.32 5.80 -19.89
C GLU A 364 1.06 5.97 -19.06
N VAL A 365 0.82 7.22 -18.67
CA VAL A 365 -0.19 7.60 -17.69
C VAL A 365 -1.32 8.38 -18.36
N ARG A 366 -2.56 8.08 -17.98
CA ARG A 366 -3.72 8.93 -18.27
C ARG A 366 -3.66 10.16 -17.39
N THR A 367 -2.92 11.19 -17.84
CA THR A 367 -2.67 12.43 -17.08
C THR A 367 -3.93 13.29 -16.93
N ASP A 368 -4.88 13.11 -17.86
CA ASP A 368 -6.20 13.72 -17.87
C ASP A 368 -7.22 13.04 -16.94
N GLN A 369 -6.80 12.07 -16.13
CA GLN A 369 -7.72 11.33 -15.26
C GLN A 369 -7.37 11.43 -13.79
N VAL A 370 -8.42 11.50 -12.98
CA VAL A 370 -8.40 11.20 -11.54
C VAL A 370 -8.98 9.80 -11.34
N SER A 371 -8.36 9.02 -10.47
CA SER A 371 -8.84 7.70 -10.08
C SER A 371 -8.95 7.62 -8.55
N MET A 372 -9.98 6.93 -8.05
CA MET A 372 -10.25 6.82 -6.61
C MET A 372 -10.62 5.39 -6.25
N CYS A 373 -10.13 4.96 -5.08
CA CYS A 373 -10.42 3.68 -4.48
C CYS A 373 -10.99 3.85 -3.07
N ILE A 374 -12.03 3.08 -2.73
CA ILE A 374 -12.63 3.03 -1.39
C ILE A 374 -12.58 1.59 -0.88
N ALA A 375 -12.05 1.38 0.32
CA ALA A 375 -12.07 0.09 0.99
C ALA A 375 -13.42 -0.16 1.66
N LEU A 376 -13.96 -1.35 1.44
CA LEU A 376 -15.14 -1.85 2.11
C LEU A 376 -14.69 -2.82 3.21
N THR A 377 -15.09 -2.56 4.44
CA THR A 377 -14.69 -3.36 5.61
C THR A 377 -15.91 -3.92 6.32
N THR A 378 -15.72 -4.90 7.21
CA THR A 378 -16.79 -5.30 8.13
C THR A 378 -16.89 -4.31 9.29
N GLY A 379 -18.10 -3.85 9.58
CA GLY A 379 -18.43 -2.94 10.68
C GLY A 379 -18.66 -3.68 12.00
N PRO A 380 -19.08 -2.93 13.05
CA PRO A 380 -19.38 -3.48 14.37
C PRO A 380 -20.64 -4.35 14.38
N GLY A 381 -20.83 -5.09 15.47
CA GLY A 381 -22.05 -5.87 15.74
C GLY A 381 -22.02 -7.30 15.21
N GLY A 382 -20.84 -7.89 15.00
CA GLY A 382 -20.70 -9.33 14.74
C GLY A 382 -20.96 -10.19 15.98
N PRO A 383 -20.95 -11.53 15.83
CA PRO A 383 -20.96 -12.43 16.96
C PRO A 383 -19.90 -12.02 17.99
N ASP A 384 -20.16 -12.27 19.28
CA ASP A 384 -19.23 -11.95 20.38
C ASP A 384 -18.89 -10.44 20.53
N GLY A 385 -19.78 -9.54 20.11
CA GLY A 385 -19.61 -8.09 20.27
C GLY A 385 -18.46 -7.50 19.45
N GLN A 386 -18.15 -8.09 18.31
CA GLN A 386 -17.06 -7.64 17.42
C GLN A 386 -17.16 -6.15 17.09
N LYS A 387 -16.02 -5.44 17.20
CA LYS A 387 -15.92 -3.99 16.95
C LYS A 387 -15.82 -3.62 15.48
N GLY A 388 -15.59 -4.60 14.60
CA GLY A 388 -15.30 -4.37 13.19
C GLY A 388 -13.81 -4.10 12.93
N TYR A 389 -13.46 -3.97 11.65
CA TYR A 389 -12.09 -3.68 11.22
C TYR A 389 -11.57 -2.35 11.81
N PRO A 390 -10.32 -2.25 12.28
CA PRO A 390 -9.26 -3.27 12.28
C PRO A 390 -9.19 -4.11 13.57
N TRP A 391 -10.06 -3.89 14.56
CA TRP A 391 -9.98 -4.58 15.86
C TRP A 391 -10.42 -6.04 15.78
N SER A 392 -11.54 -6.28 15.10
CA SER A 392 -12.08 -7.60 14.82
C SER A 392 -12.87 -7.59 13.53
N CYS A 393 -12.93 -8.71 12.83
CA CYS A 393 -13.57 -8.79 11.54
C CYS A 393 -14.52 -9.98 11.49
N THR A 394 -15.71 -9.77 10.95
CA THR A 394 -16.68 -10.84 10.77
C THR A 394 -16.29 -11.72 9.59
N LYS A 395 -16.30 -13.03 9.79
CA LYS A 395 -16.04 -14.05 8.77
C LYS A 395 -17.27 -14.90 8.50
N GLY A 396 -17.36 -15.39 7.26
CA GLY A 396 -18.38 -16.35 6.86
C GLY A 396 -19.78 -15.76 6.65
N GLU A 397 -19.96 -14.44 6.72
CA GLU A 397 -21.24 -13.81 6.39
C GLU A 397 -21.41 -13.69 4.87
N PRO A 398 -22.62 -13.95 4.31
CA PRO A 398 -22.87 -13.82 2.89
C PRO A 398 -22.59 -12.40 2.37
N VAL A 399 -22.01 -12.32 1.18
CA VAL A 399 -21.76 -11.06 0.47
C VAL A 399 -22.64 -11.03 -0.79
N ASP A 400 -23.55 -10.08 -0.83
CA ASP A 400 -24.46 -9.84 -1.96
C ASP A 400 -23.94 -8.69 -2.83
N ILE A 401 -23.86 -8.88 -4.15
CA ILE A 401 -23.25 -7.92 -5.08
C ILE A 401 -24.07 -7.83 -6.36
N ASP A 402 -24.50 -6.61 -6.70
CA ASP A 402 -25.12 -6.28 -8.00
C ASP A 402 -24.01 -6.04 -9.06
N PHE A 403 -23.43 -7.11 -9.62
CA PHE A 403 -22.38 -7.01 -10.63
C PHE A 403 -22.83 -6.24 -11.88
N SER A 404 -24.12 -6.24 -12.23
CA SER A 404 -24.65 -5.51 -13.39
C SER A 404 -24.54 -4.00 -13.20
N TYR A 405 -24.81 -3.52 -11.98
CA TYR A 405 -24.63 -2.13 -11.60
C TYR A 405 -23.17 -1.69 -11.75
N PHE A 406 -22.24 -2.46 -11.21
CA PHE A 406 -20.81 -2.14 -11.25
C PHE A 406 -20.28 -2.09 -12.68
N LYS A 407 -20.66 -3.02 -13.53
CA LYS A 407 -20.33 -2.98 -14.97
C LYS A 407 -20.89 -1.74 -15.65
N LYS A 408 -22.20 -1.48 -15.50
CA LYS A 408 -22.90 -0.34 -16.11
C LYS A 408 -22.28 1.01 -15.69
N LYS A 409 -21.87 1.12 -14.43
CA LYS A 409 -21.26 2.34 -13.87
C LYS A 409 -19.76 2.44 -14.11
N ASN A 410 -19.13 1.45 -14.76
CA ASN A 410 -17.66 1.37 -14.91
C ASN A 410 -16.94 1.55 -13.55
N ILE A 411 -17.36 0.78 -12.56
CA ILE A 411 -16.71 0.66 -11.26
C ILE A 411 -16.10 -0.73 -11.19
N GLN A 412 -14.80 -0.83 -10.97
CA GLN A 412 -14.16 -2.10 -10.65
C GLN A 412 -14.44 -2.42 -9.18
N ILE A 413 -14.87 -3.64 -8.92
CA ILE A 413 -14.97 -4.19 -7.58
C ILE A 413 -13.90 -5.26 -7.43
N ILE A 414 -12.88 -4.96 -6.62
CA ILE A 414 -11.70 -5.79 -6.43
C ILE A 414 -11.89 -6.55 -5.11
N PRO A 415 -12.13 -7.88 -5.13
CA PRO A 415 -12.23 -8.67 -3.91
C PRO A 415 -10.88 -8.73 -3.20
N SER A 416 -10.90 -8.70 -1.87
CA SER A 416 -9.74 -8.87 -1.00
C SER A 416 -10.05 -9.96 0.03
N ALA A 417 -10.46 -9.64 1.25
CA ALA A 417 -10.81 -10.65 2.25
C ALA A 417 -12.21 -11.26 1.99
N MET A 418 -12.32 -12.02 0.92
CA MET A 418 -13.51 -12.79 0.56
C MET A 418 -13.17 -14.23 0.19
N THR A 419 -14.06 -15.14 0.52
CA THR A 419 -14.02 -16.53 0.08
C THR A 419 -15.24 -16.88 -0.75
N TYR A 420 -15.15 -17.97 -1.48
CA TYR A 420 -16.23 -18.55 -2.27
C TYR A 420 -16.20 -20.06 -2.12
N SER A 421 -17.35 -20.65 -1.86
CA SER A 421 -17.53 -22.10 -1.86
C SER A 421 -18.39 -22.48 -3.06
N GLU A 422 -17.94 -23.43 -3.85
CA GLU A 422 -18.72 -23.98 -4.98
C GLU A 422 -19.95 -24.71 -4.50
N ASP A 423 -19.88 -25.38 -3.35
CA ASP A 423 -20.99 -26.12 -2.75
C ASP A 423 -22.16 -25.21 -2.37
N ASP A 424 -21.84 -24.04 -1.78
CA ASP A 424 -22.85 -23.07 -1.35
C ASP A 424 -23.23 -22.06 -2.46
N VAL A 425 -22.41 -21.92 -3.50
CA VAL A 425 -22.51 -20.89 -4.55
C VAL A 425 -22.60 -19.46 -4.01
N VAL A 426 -22.07 -19.22 -2.82
CA VAL A 426 -22.19 -17.97 -2.07
C VAL A 426 -20.83 -17.36 -1.80
N LEU A 427 -20.70 -16.05 -2.08
CA LEU A 427 -19.57 -15.25 -1.61
C LEU A 427 -19.72 -14.99 -0.12
N LYS A 428 -18.63 -15.09 0.64
CA LYS A 428 -18.60 -14.86 2.09
C LYS A 428 -17.46 -13.93 2.47
N SER A 429 -17.68 -13.10 3.51
CA SER A 429 -16.61 -12.31 4.12
C SER A 429 -15.57 -13.22 4.77
N ASP A 430 -14.28 -12.86 4.67
CA ASP A 430 -13.17 -13.62 5.29
C ASP A 430 -12.19 -12.72 6.07
N GLY A 431 -12.73 -11.69 6.68
CA GLY A 431 -11.93 -10.82 7.57
C GLY A 431 -11.82 -9.38 7.12
N SER A 432 -10.66 -8.78 7.20
CA SER A 432 -10.27 -7.37 7.16
C SER A 432 -11.02 -6.46 6.16
N ARG A 433 -10.41 -6.14 5.04
CA ARG A 433 -11.05 -5.37 3.96
C ARG A 433 -11.70 -6.35 3.00
N VAL A 434 -13.03 -6.30 2.90
CA VAL A 434 -13.84 -7.25 2.11
C VAL A 434 -13.56 -7.09 0.62
N ALA A 435 -13.61 -5.83 0.14
CA ALA A 435 -13.34 -5.49 -1.25
C ALA A 435 -12.93 -4.01 -1.38
N PHE A 436 -12.49 -3.64 -2.58
CA PHE A 436 -12.26 -2.26 -2.96
C PHE A 436 -13.17 -1.86 -4.12
N LEU A 437 -13.79 -0.68 -4.04
CA LEU A 437 -14.44 -0.05 -5.16
C LEU A 437 -13.46 0.92 -5.82
N ASN A 438 -13.18 0.73 -7.11
CA ASN A 438 -12.18 1.52 -7.83
C ASN A 438 -12.78 2.10 -9.11
N ALA A 439 -12.68 3.43 -9.30
CA ALA A 439 -13.19 4.11 -10.48
C ALA A 439 -12.28 5.27 -10.89
N ASN A 440 -12.37 5.66 -12.15
CA ASN A 440 -11.70 6.83 -12.70
C ASN A 440 -12.66 7.72 -13.48
N ALA A 441 -12.27 8.98 -13.66
CA ALA A 441 -12.98 9.92 -14.51
C ALA A 441 -12.00 10.94 -15.14
N THR A 442 -12.35 11.41 -16.31
CA THR A 442 -11.55 12.37 -17.08
C THR A 442 -11.81 13.81 -16.60
N VAL A 443 -10.73 14.56 -16.46
CA VAL A 443 -10.72 16.00 -16.22
C VAL A 443 -10.77 16.67 -17.60
N LYS A 444 -11.76 17.51 -17.84
CA LYS A 444 -11.83 18.31 -19.09
C LYS A 444 -10.72 19.37 -19.09
N PRO A 445 -10.28 19.88 -20.26
CA PRO A 445 -9.20 20.85 -20.33
C PRO A 445 -9.37 22.07 -19.40
N GLU A 446 -10.59 22.60 -19.30
CA GLU A 446 -10.95 23.71 -18.40
C GLU A 446 -11.51 23.27 -17.03
N GLY A 447 -11.48 21.97 -16.75
CA GLY A 447 -12.04 21.39 -15.52
C GLY A 447 -11.03 21.30 -14.38
N LYS A 448 -11.51 21.33 -13.16
CA LYS A 448 -10.68 21.15 -11.97
C LYS A 448 -10.65 19.68 -11.53
N ARG A 449 -9.48 19.20 -11.12
CA ARG A 449 -9.32 17.83 -10.58
C ARG A 449 -10.19 17.60 -9.35
N ALA A 450 -10.34 18.60 -8.48
CA ALA A 450 -11.19 18.52 -7.30
C ALA A 450 -12.65 18.24 -7.63
N GLU A 451 -13.23 18.88 -8.64
CA GLU A 451 -14.59 18.62 -9.08
C GLU A 451 -14.78 17.19 -9.60
N VAL A 452 -13.75 16.66 -10.27
CA VAL A 452 -13.75 15.27 -10.74
C VAL A 452 -13.64 14.29 -9.58
N ALA A 453 -12.79 14.59 -8.60
CA ALA A 453 -12.65 13.80 -7.37
C ALA A 453 -13.98 13.73 -6.60
N GLU A 454 -14.69 14.87 -6.46
CA GLU A 454 -16.01 14.90 -5.80
C GLU A 454 -17.05 14.08 -6.59
N ARG A 455 -17.11 14.18 -7.91
CA ARG A 455 -18.01 13.32 -8.72
C ARG A 455 -17.69 11.83 -8.57
N LEU A 456 -16.40 11.45 -8.51
CA LEU A 456 -16.00 10.08 -8.25
C LEU A 456 -16.41 9.64 -6.85
N ARG A 457 -16.21 10.48 -5.86
CA ARG A 457 -16.64 10.25 -4.48
C ARG A 457 -18.13 9.96 -4.44
N GLN A 458 -18.96 10.85 -4.99
CA GLN A 458 -20.42 10.65 -5.04
C GLN A 458 -20.80 9.33 -5.73
N LYS A 459 -20.15 9.01 -6.86
CA LYS A 459 -20.39 7.78 -7.63
C LYS A 459 -20.08 6.52 -6.81
N LEU A 460 -18.93 6.47 -6.13
CA LEU A 460 -18.52 5.31 -5.35
C LEU A 460 -19.36 5.14 -4.08
N TYR A 461 -19.66 6.24 -3.38
CA TYR A 461 -20.50 6.20 -2.18
C TYR A 461 -21.97 5.88 -2.51
N ALA A 462 -22.46 6.23 -3.71
CA ALA A 462 -23.80 5.83 -4.15
C ALA A 462 -23.95 4.31 -4.20
N ALA A 463 -22.95 3.58 -4.69
CA ALA A 463 -22.98 2.11 -4.71
C ALA A 463 -23.18 1.50 -3.32
N PHE A 464 -22.58 2.12 -2.29
CA PHE A 464 -22.76 1.71 -0.90
C PHE A 464 -24.15 2.11 -0.35
N ARG A 465 -24.55 3.38 -0.51
CA ARG A 465 -25.86 3.89 -0.03
C ARG A 465 -27.04 3.16 -0.65
N GLU A 466 -26.95 2.79 -1.93
CA GLU A 466 -27.97 2.05 -2.68
C GLU A 466 -27.95 0.53 -2.43
N GLY A 467 -27.09 0.06 -1.51
CA GLY A 467 -26.99 -1.35 -1.15
C GLY A 467 -26.56 -2.26 -2.30
N LYS A 468 -25.75 -1.75 -3.27
CA LYS A 468 -25.27 -2.51 -4.42
C LYS A 468 -24.21 -3.55 -4.07
N ILE A 469 -23.67 -3.43 -2.86
CA ILE A 469 -22.86 -4.44 -2.19
C ILE A 469 -23.23 -4.46 -0.71
N ARG A 470 -23.43 -5.65 -0.15
CA ARG A 470 -23.78 -5.83 1.26
C ARG A 470 -23.08 -7.06 1.82
N VAL A 471 -22.65 -6.96 3.08
CA VAL A 471 -22.37 -8.12 3.92
C VAL A 471 -23.60 -8.34 4.79
N ILE A 472 -24.23 -9.49 4.66
CA ILE A 472 -25.54 -9.80 5.25
C ILE A 472 -25.33 -10.46 6.62
N PRO A 473 -25.63 -9.77 7.74
CA PRO A 473 -25.55 -10.37 9.06
C PRO A 473 -26.54 -11.52 9.21
N ARG A 474 -26.10 -12.63 9.78
CA ARG A 474 -26.98 -13.80 10.01
C ARG A 474 -28.13 -13.48 10.96
N GLU A 475 -27.87 -12.67 11.98
CA GLU A 475 -28.85 -12.24 13.00
C GLU A 475 -29.86 -11.20 12.47
N ASN A 476 -29.54 -10.47 11.40
CA ASN A 476 -30.41 -9.47 10.81
C ASN A 476 -30.18 -9.36 9.29
N PRO A 477 -30.81 -10.26 8.48
CA PRO A 477 -30.62 -10.28 7.03
C PRO A 477 -31.06 -9.01 6.28
N LYS A 478 -31.83 -8.12 6.91
CA LYS A 478 -32.24 -6.84 6.32
C LYS A 478 -31.20 -5.74 6.46
N SER A 479 -30.20 -5.91 7.32
CA SER A 479 -29.15 -4.94 7.54
C SER A 479 -27.93 -5.16 6.63
N ASN A 480 -26.96 -4.24 6.71
CA ASN A 480 -25.70 -4.31 5.99
C ASN A 480 -24.56 -4.07 6.99
N ARG A 481 -23.69 -5.08 7.15
CA ARG A 481 -22.54 -4.98 8.05
C ARG A 481 -21.33 -4.28 7.43
N LEU A 482 -21.40 -3.87 6.16
CA LEU A 482 -20.31 -3.12 5.57
C LEU A 482 -20.14 -1.76 6.25
N ALA A 483 -18.88 -1.36 6.37
CA ALA A 483 -18.48 -0.05 6.85
C ALA A 483 -17.40 0.53 5.93
N ILE A 484 -17.44 1.85 5.78
CA ILE A 484 -16.54 2.62 4.94
C ILE A 484 -16.04 3.85 5.71
N ARG A 485 -14.92 4.41 5.30
CA ARG A 485 -14.53 5.78 5.67
C ARG A 485 -15.22 6.76 4.72
N LYS A 486 -15.73 7.89 5.23
CA LYS A 486 -16.66 8.76 4.47
C LYS A 486 -16.00 9.94 3.76
N ASP A 487 -14.76 10.28 4.10
CA ASP A 487 -14.05 11.48 3.63
C ASP A 487 -13.02 11.20 2.53
N ILE A 488 -12.96 9.97 1.96
CA ILE A 488 -12.01 9.65 0.89
C ILE A 488 -12.18 10.63 -0.28
N GLY A 489 -11.10 11.33 -0.63
CA GLY A 489 -11.09 12.33 -1.69
C GLY A 489 -11.55 13.74 -1.26
N SER A 490 -12.03 13.95 -0.03
CA SER A 490 -12.44 15.28 0.42
C SER A 490 -11.26 16.27 0.55
N HIS A 491 -10.10 15.77 0.94
CA HIS A 491 -8.87 16.58 1.04
C HIS A 491 -8.36 17.13 -0.31
N TYR A 492 -8.81 16.55 -1.42
CA TYR A 492 -8.50 17.08 -2.74
C TYR A 492 -9.09 18.48 -2.95
N LEU A 493 -10.28 18.75 -2.38
CA LEU A 493 -10.92 20.06 -2.41
C LEU A 493 -10.16 21.08 -1.55
N LEU A 494 -9.74 20.66 -0.35
CA LEU A 494 -9.00 21.51 0.59
C LEU A 494 -7.61 21.88 0.06
N SER A 495 -6.91 20.95 -0.58
CA SER A 495 -5.59 21.22 -1.15
C SER A 495 -5.66 22.27 -2.26
N GLU A 496 -6.63 22.19 -3.19
CA GLU A 496 -6.80 23.23 -4.21
C GLU A 496 -7.14 24.61 -3.61
N GLN A 497 -7.88 24.68 -2.49
CA GLN A 497 -8.21 25.94 -1.81
C GLN A 497 -7.01 26.54 -1.07
N LEU A 498 -6.22 25.72 -0.39
CA LEU A 498 -5.00 26.15 0.31
C LEU A 498 -3.94 26.72 -0.64
N PHE A 499 -3.97 26.35 -1.91
CA PHE A 499 -3.02 26.82 -2.92
C PHE A 499 -3.46 28.11 -3.62
N LEU A 500 -4.75 28.47 -3.55
CA LEU A 500 -5.30 29.69 -4.14
C LEU A 500 -5.25 30.91 -3.19
N ASP A 501 -5.10 30.66 -1.88
CA ASP A 501 -4.99 31.73 -0.88
C ASP A 501 -3.52 32.09 -0.62
N GLU A 502 -2.95 32.93 -1.48
CA GLU A 502 -1.54 33.39 -1.51
C GLU A 502 -1.07 34.22 -0.29
N LYS A 503 -1.72 34.21 0.86
CA LYS A 503 -1.48 35.25 1.88
C LYS A 503 -0.91 34.83 3.22
N GLU A 504 -0.67 33.53 3.52
CA GLU A 504 0.00 33.19 4.78
C GLU A 504 1.16 32.20 4.59
N PRO A 505 2.25 32.38 5.34
CA PRO A 505 3.35 31.39 5.32
C PRO A 505 2.79 30.08 5.87
N VAL A 506 2.91 29.03 5.08
CA VAL A 506 2.45 27.68 5.40
C VAL A 506 3.19 27.16 6.62
N MET A 507 2.74 27.54 7.80
CA MET A 507 2.99 26.80 9.03
C MET A 507 1.98 25.64 9.08
N ASP A 508 2.51 24.44 8.88
CA ASP A 508 1.86 23.16 9.11
C ASP A 508 0.57 22.87 8.31
N ILE A 509 0.69 22.68 6.99
CA ILE A 509 -0.41 22.19 6.14
C ILE A 509 -0.97 20.86 6.69
N ALA A 510 -0.17 20.04 7.34
CA ALA A 510 -0.63 18.80 7.97
C ALA A 510 -1.59 19.08 9.13
N GLU A 511 -1.34 20.09 9.96
CA GLU A 511 -2.26 20.52 11.02
C GLU A 511 -3.52 21.18 10.43
N THR A 512 -3.39 22.04 9.42
CA THR A 512 -4.52 22.72 8.77
C THR A 512 -5.42 21.72 8.01
N LEU A 513 -4.85 20.71 7.35
CA LEU A 513 -5.62 19.62 6.74
C LEU A 513 -6.31 18.73 7.79
N GLN A 514 -5.70 18.56 8.96
CA GLN A 514 -6.28 17.83 10.08
C GLN A 514 -7.35 18.64 10.83
N GLU A 515 -7.15 19.95 11.03
CA GLU A 515 -8.12 20.84 11.70
C GLU A 515 -9.31 21.24 10.81
N GLY A 516 -9.11 21.38 9.49
CA GLY A 516 -10.17 21.77 8.54
C GLY A 516 -11.33 20.76 8.44
N VAL A 517 -11.09 19.51 8.79
CA VAL A 517 -12.09 18.44 8.83
C VAL A 517 -12.96 18.52 10.11
N GLY A 518 -12.43 19.10 11.20
CA GLY A 518 -13.14 19.18 12.49
C GLY A 518 -14.11 20.37 12.65
N ARG A 519 -14.08 21.38 11.74
CA ARG A 519 -14.85 22.62 11.91
C ARG A 519 -16.12 22.76 11.08
N LYS A 520 -16.48 21.77 10.26
CA LYS A 520 -17.77 21.74 9.52
C LYS A 520 -18.43 20.38 9.70
N ALA A 521 -18.92 20.12 10.90
CA ALA A 521 -19.96 19.14 11.19
C ALA A 521 -21.27 19.86 11.46
#